data_b123b2a4b84a448618e1db0df9d418a2
#
_entry.id   b123b2a4b84a448618e1db0df9d418a2
#
_cell.length_a   1.000
_cell.length_b   1.000
_cell.length_c   1.000
_cell.angle_alpha   90.00
_cell.angle_beta   90.00
_cell.angle_gamma   90.00
#
_symmetry.space_group_name_H-M   'P 1'
#
loop_
_entity.id
_entity.type
_entity.pdbx_description
1 polymer ?
#
loop_
_entity_poly.entity_id
_entity_poly.type
_entity_poly.pdbx_seq_one_letter_code
_entity_poly.pdbx_strand_id
1 'polypeptide(L)'
;FDHAANEIPYGDLFRISEDVFGGGWDFISNRRRGIQQDRWAQWGNAFDGFVGFSDVAARGQIMMDGDFIRLNTCESDTERQFWVSLMAITGSPIAIADQYDTANGCERFYQNEEILALNKMGFSARPMSGNPSEIASSKWVGQLPNGEWIVGLFNREEEASNMSINFLRDLG
;
A
#
# COMPACT_ATOMS: atom_id res chain seq x y z
N PHE A 1 6.94 15.62 -5.20
CA PHE A 1 5.59 15.09 -5.53
C PHE A 1 4.48 16.15 -5.45
N ASP A 2 4.82 17.43 -5.42
CA ASP A 2 3.83 18.51 -5.29
C ASP A 2 2.89 18.62 -6.52
N HIS A 3 3.18 17.91 -7.60
CA HIS A 3 2.51 18.09 -8.88
C HIS A 3 2.23 16.78 -9.64
N ALA A 4 1.92 15.69 -8.94
CA ALA A 4 1.62 14.40 -9.59
C ALA A 4 0.57 14.55 -10.72
N ALA A 5 -0.41 15.45 -10.56
CA ALA A 5 -1.40 15.73 -11.60
C ALA A 5 -0.79 16.28 -12.89
N ASN A 6 0.37 16.95 -12.81
CA ASN A 6 1.07 17.47 -13.99
C ASN A 6 1.86 16.40 -14.73
N GLU A 7 2.11 15.25 -14.11
CA GLU A 7 2.88 14.14 -14.69
C GLU A 7 1.99 13.15 -15.44
N ILE A 8 0.68 13.14 -15.16
CA ILE A 8 -0.30 12.25 -15.82
C ILE A 8 -0.17 12.26 -17.35
N PRO A 9 0.02 13.40 -18.04
CA PRO A 9 0.16 13.42 -19.50
C PRO A 9 1.44 12.76 -20.03
N TYR A 10 2.42 12.47 -19.15
CA TYR A 10 3.76 12.05 -19.55
C TYR A 10 4.07 10.59 -19.19
N GLY A 11 3.18 9.91 -18.48
CA GLY A 11 3.40 8.51 -18.10
C GLY A 11 2.19 7.85 -17.46
N ASP A 12 2.22 6.53 -17.46
CA ASP A 12 1.15 5.68 -16.92
C ASP A 12 1.43 5.19 -15.50
N LEU A 13 2.64 5.42 -15.00
CA LEU A 13 3.13 4.99 -13.69
C LEU A 13 3.90 6.10 -13.02
N PHE A 14 3.63 6.37 -11.76
CA PHE A 14 4.43 7.32 -10.99
C PHE A 14 4.66 6.89 -9.55
N ARG A 15 5.81 7.23 -9.04
CA ARG A 15 6.19 6.98 -7.66
C ARG A 15 5.42 7.90 -6.72
N ILE A 16 4.77 7.33 -5.71
CA ILE A 16 3.93 8.07 -4.75
C ILE A 16 4.65 8.46 -3.47
N SER A 17 5.88 8.00 -3.28
CA SER A 17 6.65 8.18 -2.06
C SER A 17 8.14 8.20 -2.35
N GLU A 18 8.96 8.55 -1.36
CA GLU A 18 10.40 8.28 -1.40
C GLU A 18 10.71 6.79 -1.21
N ASP A 19 11.98 6.44 -1.25
CA ASP A 19 12.44 5.06 -1.09
C ASP A 19 11.95 4.45 0.23
N VAL A 20 11.23 3.34 0.14
CA VAL A 20 10.59 2.69 1.29
C VAL A 20 11.59 1.85 2.06
N PHE A 21 12.29 0.98 1.37
CA PHE A 21 13.12 -0.08 1.99
C PHE A 21 14.62 0.14 1.82
N GLY A 22 15.13 1.23 1.87
CA GLY A 22 16.58 1.46 1.75
C GLY A 22 16.97 2.82 2.23
N GLY A 23 16.05 3.75 2.13
CA GLY A 23 16.22 5.13 2.57
C GLY A 23 15.98 5.34 4.07
N GLY A 24 15.52 4.33 4.77
CA GLY A 24 15.29 4.41 6.21
C GLY A 24 14.04 5.17 6.61
N TRP A 25 13.07 5.32 5.72
CA TRP A 25 11.84 6.01 6.03
C TRP A 25 10.59 5.10 6.04
N ASP A 26 10.78 3.79 5.96
CA ASP A 26 9.73 2.85 6.30
C ASP A 26 9.13 3.24 7.65
N PHE A 27 7.87 3.65 7.64
CA PHE A 27 7.24 4.26 8.80
C PHE A 27 7.25 3.35 10.03
N ILE A 28 6.88 2.09 9.85
CA ILE A 28 6.79 1.13 10.96
C ILE A 28 8.19 0.79 11.47
N SER A 29 9.07 0.39 10.58
CA SER A 29 10.42 -0.03 10.91
C SER A 29 11.27 1.10 11.51
N ASN A 30 11.12 2.32 11.00
CA ASN A 30 11.85 3.47 11.51
C ASN A 30 11.32 3.95 12.86
N ARG A 31 10.01 3.91 13.10
CA ARG A 31 9.42 4.19 14.39
C ARG A 31 9.98 3.25 15.46
N ARG A 32 10.08 1.96 15.17
CA ARG A 32 10.66 0.97 16.08
C ARG A 32 12.14 1.19 16.37
N ARG A 33 12.89 1.65 15.38
CA ARG A 33 14.30 1.98 15.52
C ARG A 33 14.53 3.34 16.18
N GLY A 34 13.47 4.08 16.52
CA GLY A 34 13.56 5.42 17.06
C GLY A 34 14.10 6.46 16.08
N ILE A 35 14.06 6.16 14.78
CA ILE A 35 14.48 7.09 13.74
C ILE A 35 13.35 8.09 13.52
N GLN A 36 13.64 9.35 13.81
CA GLN A 36 12.68 10.42 13.59
C GLN A 36 12.56 10.74 12.10
N GLN A 37 11.32 10.77 11.61
CA GLN A 37 10.99 11.08 10.22
C GLN A 37 10.31 12.44 10.10
N ASP A 38 10.89 13.44 10.69
CA ASP A 38 10.38 14.81 10.73
C ASP A 38 10.21 15.44 9.33
N ARG A 39 11.02 15.01 8.39
CA ARG A 39 11.00 15.50 7.01
C ARG A 39 9.81 14.99 6.18
N TRP A 40 9.29 13.82 6.53
CA TRP A 40 8.32 13.08 5.71
C TRP A 40 7.10 12.63 6.49
N ALA A 41 6.70 13.36 7.50
CA ALA A 41 5.63 12.98 8.40
C ALA A 41 4.31 12.61 7.70
N GLN A 42 4.02 13.23 6.55
CA GLN A 42 2.81 12.96 5.79
C GLN A 42 3.07 12.10 4.55
N TRP A 43 4.23 12.22 3.96
CA TRP A 43 4.57 11.65 2.65
C TRP A 43 5.68 10.62 2.74
N GLY A 44 6.18 10.39 3.93
CA GLY A 44 7.33 9.54 4.19
C GLY A 44 7.05 8.05 4.16
N ASN A 45 5.82 7.64 3.92
CA ASN A 45 5.48 6.23 3.83
C ASN A 45 4.55 5.97 2.64
N ALA A 46 4.67 4.80 2.05
CA ALA A 46 3.87 4.42 0.90
C ALA A 46 2.37 4.44 1.20
N PHE A 47 1.97 4.12 2.43
CA PHE A 47 0.56 4.09 2.80
C PHE A 47 -0.08 5.49 2.66
N ASP A 48 0.54 6.52 3.22
CA ASP A 48 0.03 7.89 3.13
C ASP A 48 0.06 8.40 1.67
N GLY A 49 1.09 8.00 0.92
CA GLY A 49 1.16 8.28 -0.51
C GLY A 49 0.01 7.64 -1.28
N PHE A 50 -0.27 6.37 -1.05
CA PHE A 50 -1.41 5.68 -1.67
C PHE A 50 -2.74 6.34 -1.33
N VAL A 51 -2.95 6.73 -0.07
CA VAL A 51 -4.17 7.44 0.35
C VAL A 51 -4.27 8.79 -0.34
N GLY A 52 -3.22 9.59 -0.31
CA GLY A 52 -3.22 10.96 -0.82
C GLY A 52 -3.39 11.05 -2.34
N PHE A 53 -2.89 10.06 -3.10
CA PHE A 53 -3.00 10.02 -4.56
C PHE A 53 -4.11 9.09 -5.08
N SER A 54 -4.89 8.48 -4.20
CA SER A 54 -5.92 7.49 -4.57
C SER A 54 -6.96 8.03 -5.56
N ASP A 55 -7.34 9.29 -5.45
CA ASP A 55 -8.31 9.91 -6.36
C ASP A 55 -7.78 10.04 -7.79
N VAL A 56 -6.48 10.22 -7.95
CA VAL A 56 -5.84 10.29 -9.27
C VAL A 56 -5.82 8.92 -9.93
N ALA A 57 -5.36 7.91 -9.19
CA ALA A 57 -5.31 6.53 -9.67
C ALA A 57 -6.71 5.94 -9.91
N ALA A 58 -7.65 6.25 -9.02
CA ALA A 58 -9.02 5.76 -9.12
C ALA A 58 -9.78 6.20 -10.37
N ARG A 59 -9.28 7.20 -11.07
CA ARG A 59 -9.81 7.61 -12.38
C ARG A 59 -9.25 6.78 -13.53
N GLY A 60 -8.42 5.78 -13.24
CA GLY A 60 -7.78 4.93 -14.26
C GLY A 60 -6.78 5.66 -15.14
N GLN A 61 -6.30 6.82 -14.68
CA GLN A 61 -5.40 7.66 -15.47
C GLN A 61 -3.93 7.31 -15.25
N ILE A 62 -3.61 6.74 -14.09
CA ILE A 62 -2.22 6.45 -13.72
C ILE A 62 -2.16 5.32 -12.69
N MET A 63 -1.11 4.53 -12.75
CA MET A 63 -0.79 3.51 -11.77
C MET A 63 0.12 4.10 -10.68
N MET A 64 -0.22 3.88 -9.43
CA MET A 64 0.62 4.30 -8.30
C MET A 64 1.73 3.28 -8.06
N ASP A 65 2.97 3.75 -7.99
CA ASP A 65 4.14 2.94 -7.64
C ASP A 65 4.52 3.18 -6.18
N GLY A 66 4.30 2.17 -5.36
CA GLY A 66 4.66 2.18 -3.93
C GLY A 66 6.08 1.75 -3.65
N ASP A 67 6.96 1.70 -4.67
CA ASP A 67 8.34 1.24 -4.55
C ASP A 67 8.48 -0.30 -4.50
N PHE A 68 9.71 -0.76 -4.52
CA PHE A 68 10.03 -2.16 -4.32
C PHE A 68 9.79 -2.62 -2.88
N ILE A 69 9.63 -3.92 -2.70
CA ILE A 69 9.42 -4.55 -1.39
C ILE A 69 10.67 -5.36 -1.02
N ARG A 70 11.08 -5.24 0.25
CA ARG A 70 12.14 -6.04 0.86
C ARG A 70 11.60 -6.69 2.14
N LEU A 71 10.89 -7.79 2.00
CA LEU A 71 10.23 -8.46 3.13
C LEU A 71 11.20 -9.03 4.16
N ASN A 72 12.43 -9.33 3.76
CA ASN A 72 13.48 -9.75 4.68
C ASN A 72 13.84 -8.70 5.74
N THR A 73 13.49 -7.44 5.51
CA THR A 73 13.72 -6.34 6.46
C THR A 73 12.57 -6.16 7.45
N CYS A 74 11.44 -6.79 7.21
CA CYS A 74 10.29 -6.77 8.12
C CYS A 74 10.55 -7.63 9.35
N GLU A 75 10.13 -7.17 10.52
CA GLU A 75 10.37 -7.87 11.79
C GLU A 75 9.38 -9.02 12.01
N SER A 76 8.18 -8.95 11.40
CA SER A 76 7.13 -9.95 11.59
C SER A 76 6.45 -10.36 10.29
N ASP A 77 5.79 -11.51 10.34
CA ASP A 77 4.94 -11.97 9.23
C ASP A 77 3.72 -11.06 9.01
N THR A 78 3.24 -10.41 10.07
CA THR A 78 2.17 -9.42 9.97
C THR A 78 2.60 -8.21 9.13
N GLU A 79 3.82 -7.72 9.30
CA GLU A 79 4.36 -6.65 8.47
C GLU A 79 4.56 -7.09 7.02
N ARG A 80 5.07 -8.30 6.81
CA ARG A 80 5.23 -8.87 5.46
C ARG A 80 3.89 -8.96 4.75
N GLN A 81 2.88 -9.47 5.45
CA GLN A 81 1.51 -9.54 4.93
C GLN A 81 0.93 -8.15 4.64
N PHE A 82 1.17 -7.18 5.55
CA PHE A 82 0.73 -5.80 5.36
C PHE A 82 1.24 -5.23 4.05
N TRP A 83 2.55 -5.32 3.79
CA TRP A 83 3.15 -4.74 2.60
C TRP A 83 2.66 -5.38 1.30
N VAL A 84 2.65 -6.70 1.23
CA VAL A 84 2.20 -7.41 0.01
C VAL A 84 0.72 -7.14 -0.25
N SER A 85 -0.11 -7.13 0.80
CA SER A 85 -1.53 -6.83 0.68
C SER A 85 -1.78 -5.39 0.25
N LEU A 86 -1.00 -4.44 0.76
CA LEU A 86 -1.11 -3.03 0.37
C LEU A 86 -0.80 -2.85 -1.12
N MET A 87 0.29 -3.42 -1.61
CA MET A 87 0.64 -3.35 -3.03
C MET A 87 -0.46 -3.95 -3.91
N ALA A 88 -0.99 -5.11 -3.51
CA ALA A 88 -2.04 -5.78 -4.28
C ALA A 88 -3.35 -4.99 -4.33
N ILE A 89 -3.79 -4.44 -3.18
CA ILE A 89 -5.08 -3.76 -3.10
C ILE A 89 -5.05 -2.37 -3.76
N THR A 90 -3.91 -1.73 -3.78
CA THR A 90 -3.72 -0.41 -4.41
C THR A 90 -3.47 -0.50 -5.91
N GLY A 91 -3.22 -1.69 -6.44
CA GLY A 91 -2.85 -1.90 -7.84
C GLY A 91 -1.41 -1.49 -8.15
N SER A 92 -0.58 -1.31 -7.14
CA SER A 92 0.85 -1.04 -7.33
C SER A 92 1.56 -2.25 -7.95
N PRO A 93 2.58 -2.06 -8.77
CA PRO A 93 3.48 -3.13 -9.14
C PRO A 93 4.09 -3.80 -7.90
N ILE A 94 4.15 -5.13 -7.89
CA ILE A 94 4.87 -5.88 -6.84
C ILE A 94 6.30 -6.09 -7.32
N ALA A 95 7.15 -5.12 -7.05
CA ALA A 95 8.57 -5.17 -7.37
C ALA A 95 9.36 -5.75 -6.19
N ILE A 96 10.03 -6.87 -6.38
CA ILE A 96 10.77 -7.58 -5.32
C ILE A 96 12.23 -7.15 -5.36
N ALA A 97 12.75 -6.67 -4.24
CA ALA A 97 14.15 -6.31 -4.05
C ALA A 97 14.85 -7.13 -2.95
N ASP A 98 14.22 -8.17 -2.44
CA ASP A 98 14.93 -9.17 -1.65
C ASP A 98 15.94 -9.87 -2.56
N GLN A 99 17.17 -10.00 -2.06
CA GLN A 99 18.20 -10.73 -2.76
C GLN A 99 17.93 -12.24 -2.66
N TYR A 100 18.39 -12.97 -3.65
CA TYR A 100 18.21 -14.42 -3.73
C TYR A 100 18.60 -15.15 -2.44
N ASP A 101 19.68 -14.73 -1.81
CA ASP A 101 20.21 -15.32 -0.58
C ASP A 101 19.56 -14.77 0.71
N THR A 102 18.76 -13.71 0.62
CA THR A 102 18.10 -13.07 1.76
C THR A 102 16.59 -13.24 1.78
N ALA A 103 15.99 -13.73 0.71
CA ALA A 103 14.54 -13.93 0.60
C ALA A 103 14.01 -15.07 1.45
N ASN A 104 14.89 -15.85 2.05
CA ASN A 104 14.59 -17.10 2.76
C ASN A 104 13.41 -16.97 3.75
N GLY A 105 12.33 -17.71 3.45
CA GLY A 105 11.09 -17.71 4.22
C GLY A 105 10.09 -16.60 3.85
N CYS A 106 10.47 -15.66 2.99
CA CYS A 106 9.56 -14.60 2.51
C CYS A 106 8.82 -14.98 1.22
N GLU A 107 9.27 -16.01 0.52
CA GLU A 107 8.74 -16.43 -0.79
C GLU A 107 7.24 -16.70 -0.74
N ARG A 108 6.75 -17.28 0.35
CA ARG A 108 5.33 -17.62 0.54
C ARG A 108 4.41 -16.40 0.45
N PHE A 109 4.89 -15.21 0.82
CA PHE A 109 4.11 -13.97 0.72
C PHE A 109 4.02 -13.48 -0.72
N TYR A 110 5.12 -13.59 -1.46
CA TYR A 110 5.17 -13.23 -2.88
C TYR A 110 4.44 -14.24 -3.78
N GLN A 111 4.33 -15.49 -3.34
CA GLN A 111 3.71 -16.59 -4.08
C GLN A 111 2.23 -16.78 -3.74
N ASN A 112 1.62 -15.89 -2.97
CA ASN A 112 0.19 -15.95 -2.66
C ASN A 112 -0.63 -15.76 -3.95
N GLU A 113 -1.33 -16.83 -4.36
CA GLU A 113 -2.04 -16.87 -5.64
C GLU A 113 -3.18 -15.86 -5.72
N GLU A 114 -3.89 -15.60 -4.60
CA GLU A 114 -4.99 -14.62 -4.56
C GLU A 114 -4.47 -13.20 -4.75
N ILE A 115 -3.39 -12.86 -4.07
CA ILE A 115 -2.71 -11.56 -4.20
C ILE A 115 -2.19 -11.36 -5.61
N LEU A 116 -1.53 -12.37 -6.17
CA LEU A 116 -1.02 -12.31 -7.54
C LEU A 116 -2.15 -12.21 -8.57
N ALA A 117 -3.28 -12.88 -8.34
CA ALA A 117 -4.44 -12.78 -9.21
C ALA A 117 -5.03 -11.37 -9.21
N LEU A 118 -5.19 -10.73 -8.05
CA LEU A 118 -5.65 -9.35 -7.95
C LEU A 118 -4.69 -8.39 -8.68
N ASN A 119 -3.41 -8.52 -8.44
CA ASN A 119 -2.40 -7.66 -9.07
C ASN A 119 -2.38 -7.84 -10.60
N LYS A 120 -2.45 -9.08 -11.07
CA LYS A 120 -2.50 -9.41 -12.51
C LYS A 120 -3.74 -8.86 -13.22
N MET A 121 -4.86 -8.75 -12.52
CA MET A 121 -6.10 -8.17 -13.07
C MET A 121 -6.04 -6.63 -13.18
N GLY A 122 -5.01 -5.99 -12.64
CA GLY A 122 -4.96 -4.54 -12.53
C GLY A 122 -6.00 -3.99 -11.56
N PHE A 123 -6.37 -4.78 -10.55
CA PHE A 123 -7.32 -4.35 -9.53
C PHE A 123 -6.75 -3.19 -8.73
N SER A 124 -7.57 -2.19 -8.46
CA SER A 124 -7.23 -1.08 -7.58
C SER A 124 -8.44 -0.68 -6.76
N ALA A 125 -8.31 -0.76 -5.45
CA ALA A 125 -9.30 -0.29 -4.50
C ALA A 125 -9.09 1.19 -4.16
N ARG A 126 -10.02 1.74 -3.39
CA ARG A 126 -9.95 3.11 -2.84
C ARG A 126 -9.99 3.08 -1.33
N PRO A 127 -9.28 3.97 -0.65
CA PRO A 127 -9.47 4.18 0.77
C PRO A 127 -10.83 4.84 1.02
N MET A 128 -11.44 4.57 2.16
CA MET A 128 -12.72 5.19 2.54
C MET A 128 -12.55 6.65 2.96
N SER A 129 -11.33 7.15 3.08
CA SER A 129 -10.98 8.56 3.22
C SER A 129 -9.67 8.85 2.50
N GLY A 130 -9.62 9.97 1.78
CA GLY A 130 -8.40 10.51 1.19
C GLY A 130 -7.48 11.24 2.19
N ASN A 131 -7.87 11.30 3.46
CA ASN A 131 -7.06 11.91 4.51
C ASN A 131 -6.34 10.82 5.32
N PRO A 132 -4.99 10.72 5.22
CA PRO A 132 -4.21 9.69 5.91
C PRO A 132 -4.33 9.72 7.44
N SER A 133 -4.73 10.85 8.01
CA SER A 133 -4.91 11.01 9.46
C SER A 133 -6.22 10.44 9.98
N GLU A 134 -7.14 10.06 9.10
CA GLU A 134 -8.44 9.51 9.50
C GLU A 134 -8.38 7.98 9.52
N ILE A 135 -9.02 7.36 10.51
CA ILE A 135 -9.10 5.89 10.61
C ILE A 135 -9.76 5.26 9.37
N ALA A 136 -10.63 5.99 8.69
CA ALA A 136 -11.28 5.55 7.47
C ALA A 136 -10.28 5.33 6.32
N SER A 137 -9.13 6.00 6.31
CA SER A 137 -8.05 5.79 5.34
C SER A 137 -7.40 4.41 5.44
N SER A 138 -7.53 3.76 6.58
CA SER A 138 -7.03 2.39 6.81
C SER A 138 -7.99 1.31 6.31
N LYS A 139 -9.13 1.69 5.75
CA LYS A 139 -10.13 0.80 5.17
C LYS A 139 -10.20 1.04 3.66
N TRP A 140 -9.93 0.01 2.92
CA TRP A 140 -9.88 0.06 1.45
C TRP A 140 -10.96 -0.83 0.87
N VAL A 141 -11.65 -0.34 -0.15
CA VAL A 141 -12.75 -1.07 -0.81
C VAL A 141 -12.65 -0.94 -2.32
N GLY A 142 -12.92 -2.02 -3.00
CA GLY A 142 -13.01 -2.05 -4.45
C GLY A 142 -13.91 -3.20 -4.90
N GLN A 143 -14.52 -3.06 -6.07
CA GLN A 143 -15.40 -4.07 -6.63
C GLN A 143 -14.76 -4.72 -7.84
N LEU A 144 -14.80 -6.04 -7.88
CA LEU A 144 -14.39 -6.82 -9.04
C LEU A 144 -15.44 -6.73 -10.16
N PRO A 145 -15.06 -7.01 -11.41
CA PRO A 145 -16.00 -7.00 -12.54
C PRO A 145 -17.20 -7.95 -12.37
N ASN A 146 -17.04 -9.01 -11.58
CA ASN A 146 -18.12 -9.97 -11.26
C ASN A 146 -19.07 -9.51 -10.14
N GLY A 147 -18.85 -8.31 -9.58
CA GLY A 147 -19.66 -7.73 -8.52
C GLY A 147 -19.19 -8.07 -7.09
N GLU A 148 -18.18 -8.91 -6.92
CA GLU A 148 -17.61 -9.21 -5.61
C GLU A 148 -16.81 -8.02 -5.06
N TRP A 149 -16.88 -7.84 -3.74
CA TRP A 149 -16.14 -6.79 -3.06
C TRP A 149 -14.84 -7.32 -2.48
N ILE A 150 -13.77 -6.58 -2.71
CA ILE A 150 -12.49 -6.75 -2.02
C ILE A 150 -12.38 -5.65 -0.96
N VAL A 151 -12.08 -6.08 0.25
CA VAL A 151 -11.95 -5.20 1.41
C VAL A 151 -10.58 -5.39 2.04
N GLY A 152 -9.84 -4.30 2.20
CA GLY A 152 -8.58 -4.26 2.95
C GLY A 152 -8.75 -3.49 4.25
N LEU A 153 -8.32 -4.09 5.35
CA LEU A 153 -8.29 -3.47 6.67
C LEU A 153 -6.84 -3.44 7.17
N PHE A 154 -6.29 -2.24 7.27
CA PHE A 154 -4.87 -2.05 7.59
C PHE A 154 -4.70 -1.45 8.98
N ASN A 155 -4.22 -2.24 9.93
CA ASN A 155 -3.82 -1.70 11.22
C ASN A 155 -2.40 -1.12 11.12
N ARG A 156 -2.28 0.18 11.30
CA ARG A 156 -1.01 0.93 11.23
C ARG A 156 -0.36 1.11 12.60
N GLU A 157 -1.04 0.68 13.64
CA GLU A 157 -0.56 0.79 15.01
C GLU A 157 0.14 -0.50 15.44
N GLU A 158 0.98 -0.39 16.46
CA GLU A 158 1.67 -1.56 17.03
C GLU A 158 0.71 -2.47 17.80
N GLU A 159 -0.31 -1.86 18.40
CA GLU A 159 -1.32 -2.59 19.17
C GLU A 159 -2.45 -3.11 18.26
N ALA A 160 -2.96 -4.28 18.59
CA ALA A 160 -4.10 -4.84 17.90
C ALA A 160 -5.34 -3.95 18.07
N SER A 161 -6.03 -3.66 16.97
CA SER A 161 -7.24 -2.86 16.98
C SER A 161 -8.37 -3.55 16.25
N ASN A 162 -9.61 -3.25 16.63
CA ASN A 162 -10.80 -3.72 15.95
C ASN A 162 -11.21 -2.72 14.87
N MET A 163 -11.28 -3.18 13.64
CA MET A 163 -11.84 -2.42 12.52
C MET A 163 -13.06 -3.15 11.96
N SER A 164 -14.04 -2.39 11.52
CA SER A 164 -15.25 -2.94 10.92
C SER A 164 -15.67 -2.16 9.67
N ILE A 165 -16.33 -2.84 8.76
CA ILE A 165 -17.04 -2.27 7.62
C ILE A 165 -18.52 -2.62 7.78
N ASN A 166 -19.38 -1.64 7.58
CA ASN A 166 -20.83 -1.87 7.47
C ASN A 166 -21.17 -2.01 5.99
N PHE A 167 -21.47 -3.24 5.57
CA PHE A 167 -21.70 -3.54 4.15
C PHE A 167 -22.81 -2.71 3.53
N LEU A 168 -23.89 -2.46 4.24
CA LEU A 168 -25.01 -1.68 3.70
C LEU A 168 -24.72 -0.18 3.58
N ARG A 169 -23.95 0.35 4.52
CA ARG A 169 -23.64 1.79 4.52
C ARG A 169 -22.40 2.11 3.67
N ASP A 170 -21.41 1.25 3.76
CA ASP A 170 -20.06 1.57 3.28
C ASP A 170 -19.81 1.01 1.87
N LEU A 171 -20.56 -0.02 1.45
CA LEU A 171 -20.45 -0.65 0.13
C LEU A 171 -21.71 -0.51 -0.74
N GLY A 172 -22.80 -0.15 -0.16
CA GLY A 172 -24.11 0.13 -0.66
C GLY A 172 -24.74 0.21 -1.66
#